data_ec325049e4746c4c708a5079742b8739
#
_entry.id   ec325049e4746c4c708a5079742b8739
#
_cell.length_a   1.000
_cell.length_b   1.000
_cell.length_c   1.000
_cell.angle_alpha   90.00
_cell.angle_beta   90.00
_cell.angle_gamma   90.00
#
_symmetry.space_group_name_H-M   'P 1'
#
loop_
_entity.id
_entity.type
_entity.pdbx_description
1 polymer ?
#
loop_
_entity_poly.entity_id
_entity_poly.type
_entity_poly.pdbx_seq_one_letter_code
_entity_poly.pdbx_strand_id
1 'polypeptide(L)'
;IYPIGIWVTTKMNPIQFIKKIAKVGVFGFSTNSSAACLPLNTRTCIDELGCSEEITSFVLPTGMTINMNGTTVMHMFAATFIATSAGIDVTPANLATIAFLSICAAMGCPAIPIAGTTLIVTILSGLGWTSDACMIAYALVVAINRPVEMALLPLNVIGDATVNVIVNAKE
;
A
#
# COMPACT_ATOMS: atom_id res chain seq x y z
N ILE A 1 3.98 1.23 13.01
CA ILE A 1 3.08 0.08 13.18
C ILE A 1 3.85 -1.22 12.95
N TYR A 2 4.42 -1.50 11.75
CA TYR A 2 5.08 -2.76 11.41
C TYR A 2 6.19 -3.21 12.37
N PRO A 3 7.16 -2.34 12.76
CA PRO A 3 8.20 -2.74 13.70
C PRO A 3 7.67 -3.11 15.09
N ILE A 4 6.61 -2.42 15.53
CA ILE A 4 5.95 -2.72 16.81
C ILE A 4 5.21 -4.07 16.72
N GLY A 5 4.51 -4.33 15.61
CA GLY A 5 3.83 -5.60 15.38
C GLY A 5 4.80 -6.78 15.42
N ILE A 6 5.96 -6.67 14.76
CA ILE A 6 7.00 -7.69 14.80
C ILE A 6 7.52 -7.91 16.22
N TRP A 7 7.87 -6.84 16.94
CA TRP A 7 8.40 -6.97 18.30
C TRP A 7 7.43 -7.66 19.26
N VAL A 8 6.15 -7.29 19.18
CA VAL A 8 5.12 -7.87 20.06
C VAL A 8 4.85 -9.33 19.75
N THR A 9 4.82 -9.71 18.49
CA THR A 9 4.41 -11.05 18.05
C THR A 9 5.57 -12.05 17.96
N THR A 10 6.75 -11.61 17.52
CA THR A 10 7.88 -12.50 17.24
C THR A 10 9.06 -12.30 18.17
N LYS A 11 9.07 -11.23 18.99
CA LYS A 11 10.21 -10.77 19.81
C LYS A 11 11.49 -10.45 19.01
N MET A 12 11.41 -10.43 17.68
CA MET A 12 12.50 -10.01 16.82
C MET A 12 12.81 -8.53 17.04
N ASN A 13 14.10 -8.18 17.03
CA ASN A 13 14.51 -6.78 17.17
C ASN A 13 14.04 -5.95 15.96
N PRO A 14 13.19 -4.92 16.18
CA PRO A 14 12.64 -4.10 15.09
C PRO A 14 13.70 -3.41 14.23
N ILE A 15 14.81 -3.01 14.83
CA ILE A 15 15.91 -2.33 14.12
C ILE A 15 16.60 -3.31 13.16
N GLN A 16 16.79 -4.57 13.59
CA GLN A 16 17.37 -5.61 12.73
C GLN A 16 16.44 -5.93 11.56
N PHE A 17 15.14 -6.04 11.82
CA PHE A 17 14.15 -6.22 10.77
C PHE A 17 14.20 -5.10 9.72
N ILE A 18 14.15 -3.84 10.18
CA ILE A 18 14.19 -2.68 9.28
C ILE A 18 15.49 -2.66 8.47
N LYS A 19 16.64 -2.92 9.07
CA LYS A 19 17.92 -2.95 8.35
C LYS A 19 17.92 -3.99 7.22
N LYS A 20 17.34 -5.16 7.44
CA LYS A 20 17.26 -6.24 6.44
C LYS A 20 16.29 -5.92 5.32
N ILE A 21 15.10 -5.41 5.67
CA ILE A 21 14.03 -5.16 4.71
C ILE A 21 14.16 -3.82 3.96
N ALA A 22 14.98 -2.89 4.45
CA ALA A 22 15.13 -1.55 3.87
C ALA A 22 15.45 -1.58 2.36
N LYS A 23 16.29 -2.52 1.92
CA LYS A 23 16.64 -2.69 0.50
C LYS A 23 15.43 -3.01 -0.38
N VAL A 24 14.47 -3.81 0.14
CA VAL A 24 13.21 -4.10 -0.55
C VAL A 24 12.36 -2.83 -0.66
N GLY A 25 12.30 -2.05 0.42
CA GLY A 25 11.61 -0.75 0.41
C GLY A 25 12.21 0.23 -0.59
N VAL A 26 13.54 0.36 -0.65
CA VAL A 26 14.24 1.22 -1.61
C VAL A 26 14.01 0.74 -3.06
N PHE A 27 14.07 -0.56 -3.28
CA PHE A 27 13.77 -1.13 -4.60
C PHE A 27 12.30 -0.88 -5.00
N GLY A 28 11.37 -1.01 -4.05
CA GLY A 28 9.96 -0.68 -4.24
C GLY A 28 9.74 0.79 -4.59
N PHE A 29 10.39 1.70 -3.86
CA PHE A 29 10.39 3.13 -4.19
C PHE A 29 10.83 3.37 -5.64
N SER A 30 11.90 2.72 -6.07
CA SER A 30 12.48 2.93 -7.40
C SER A 30 11.63 2.35 -8.54
N THR A 31 11.05 1.17 -8.34
CA THR A 31 10.28 0.45 -9.37
C THR A 31 8.81 0.85 -9.41
N ASN A 32 8.29 1.35 -8.30
CA ASN A 32 6.86 1.60 -8.07
C ASN A 32 5.98 0.40 -8.44
N SER A 33 6.43 -0.81 -8.13
CA SER A 33 5.72 -2.05 -8.42
C SER A 33 5.96 -3.10 -7.34
N SER A 34 4.92 -3.48 -6.60
CA SER A 34 4.99 -4.56 -5.61
C SER A 34 5.32 -5.90 -6.28
N ALA A 35 4.82 -6.12 -7.50
CA ALA A 35 5.13 -7.33 -8.27
C ALA A 35 6.62 -7.43 -8.61
N ALA A 36 7.26 -6.32 -9.01
CA ALA A 36 8.70 -6.30 -9.26
C ALA A 36 9.53 -6.55 -8.00
N CYS A 37 9.00 -6.19 -6.82
CA CYS A 37 9.67 -6.41 -5.54
C CYS A 37 9.58 -7.86 -5.05
N LEU A 38 8.64 -8.65 -5.54
CA LEU A 38 8.36 -9.98 -5.02
C LEU A 38 9.59 -10.90 -4.97
N PRO A 39 10.43 -11.02 -6.02
CA PRO A 39 11.62 -11.88 -5.95
C PRO A 39 12.63 -11.45 -4.89
N LEU A 40 12.86 -10.13 -4.77
CA LEU A 40 13.80 -9.60 -3.77
C LEU A 40 13.22 -9.75 -2.35
N ASN A 41 11.91 -9.53 -2.18
CA ASN A 41 11.23 -9.69 -0.90
C ASN A 41 11.27 -11.15 -0.44
N THR A 42 10.99 -12.09 -1.33
CA THR A 42 11.06 -13.54 -1.07
C THR A 42 12.45 -13.95 -0.61
N ARG A 43 13.49 -13.60 -1.35
CA ARG A 43 14.87 -13.89 -0.95
C ARG A 43 15.23 -13.30 0.41
N THR A 44 14.86 -12.04 0.64
CA THR A 44 15.14 -11.37 1.91
C THR A 44 14.43 -12.05 3.08
N CYS A 45 13.19 -12.49 2.90
CA CYS A 45 12.44 -13.21 3.93
C CYS A 45 13.07 -14.58 4.25
N ILE A 46 13.44 -15.35 3.23
CA ILE A 46 14.02 -16.68 3.42
C ILE A 46 15.46 -16.58 3.95
N ASP A 47 16.34 -15.89 3.21
CA ASP A 47 17.78 -15.93 3.46
C ASP A 47 18.21 -15.10 4.67
N GLU A 48 17.50 -14.01 4.95
CA GLU A 48 17.95 -13.06 5.98
C GLU A 48 17.03 -13.00 7.20
N LEU A 49 15.69 -13.18 7.00
CA LEU A 49 14.73 -13.16 8.10
C LEU A 49 14.45 -14.56 8.65
N GLY A 50 14.90 -15.63 7.96
CA GLY A 50 14.77 -17.01 8.42
C GLY A 50 13.36 -17.59 8.27
N CYS A 51 12.57 -17.05 7.35
CA CYS A 51 11.23 -17.58 7.06
C CYS A 51 11.32 -18.86 6.23
N SER A 52 10.37 -19.79 6.43
CA SER A 52 10.27 -21.00 5.60
C SER A 52 9.89 -20.64 4.16
N GLU A 53 10.39 -21.41 3.21
CA GLU A 53 10.07 -21.25 1.80
C GLU A 53 8.58 -21.53 1.52
N GLU A 54 8.02 -22.51 2.20
CA GLU A 54 6.62 -22.93 2.05
C GLU A 54 5.66 -21.76 2.39
N ILE A 55 5.81 -21.17 3.58
CA ILE A 55 4.99 -20.05 4.03
C ILE A 55 5.22 -18.83 3.16
N THR A 56 6.49 -18.52 2.88
CA THR A 56 6.87 -17.32 2.11
C THR A 56 6.30 -17.35 0.70
N SER A 57 6.31 -18.52 0.04
CA SER A 57 5.77 -18.70 -1.31
C SER A 57 4.26 -18.52 -1.40
N PHE A 58 3.54 -18.62 -0.30
CA PHE A 58 2.10 -18.36 -0.22
C PHE A 58 1.80 -16.93 0.25
N VAL A 59 2.43 -16.51 1.35
CA VAL A 59 2.09 -15.24 2.03
C VAL A 59 2.47 -14.03 1.19
N LEU A 60 3.67 -14.01 0.60
CA LEU A 60 4.11 -12.83 -0.15
C LEU A 60 3.33 -12.58 -1.45
N PRO A 61 3.06 -13.57 -2.32
CA PRO A 61 2.22 -13.35 -3.50
C PRO A 61 0.78 -12.96 -3.15
N THR A 62 0.22 -13.53 -2.08
CA THR A 62 -1.11 -13.17 -1.59
C THR A 62 -1.12 -11.75 -1.04
N GLY A 63 -0.16 -11.40 -0.18
CA GLY A 63 0.01 -10.06 0.39
C GLY A 63 0.16 -8.99 -0.69
N MET A 64 0.97 -9.26 -1.70
CA MET A 64 1.20 -8.34 -2.83
C MET A 64 -0.10 -7.84 -3.48
N THR A 65 -1.16 -8.63 -3.46
CA THR A 65 -2.46 -8.26 -4.06
C THR A 65 -3.47 -7.71 -3.04
N ILE A 66 -3.37 -8.11 -1.78
CA ILE A 66 -4.36 -7.76 -0.75
C ILE A 66 -3.84 -6.66 0.18
N ASN A 67 -2.56 -6.67 0.52
CA ASN A 67 -1.96 -5.75 1.50
C ASN A 67 -1.43 -4.48 0.83
N MET A 68 -2.32 -3.66 0.32
CA MET A 68 -2.04 -2.42 -0.39
C MET A 68 -2.21 -1.19 0.52
N ASN A 69 -1.57 -1.19 1.70
CA ASN A 69 -1.74 -0.15 2.73
C ASN A 69 -1.31 1.24 2.25
N GLY A 70 -0.18 1.34 1.54
CA GLY A 70 0.28 2.60 0.95
C GLY A 70 -0.69 3.12 -0.10
N THR A 71 -1.24 2.24 -0.94
CA THR A 71 -2.24 2.58 -1.95
C THR A 71 -3.53 3.08 -1.30
N THR A 72 -3.98 2.44 -0.22
CA THR A 72 -5.15 2.91 0.55
C THR A 72 -4.93 4.33 1.10
N VAL A 73 -3.77 4.60 1.68
CA VAL A 73 -3.42 5.93 2.20
C VAL A 73 -3.41 6.96 1.06
N MET A 74 -2.81 6.63 -0.08
CA MET A 74 -2.82 7.49 -1.27
C MET A 74 -4.24 7.80 -1.74
N HIS A 75 -5.12 6.79 -1.83
CA HIS A 75 -6.51 6.98 -2.22
C HIS A 75 -7.24 7.94 -1.29
N MET A 76 -7.05 7.80 0.03
CA MET A 76 -7.67 8.70 1.02
C MET A 76 -7.20 10.15 0.86
N PHE A 77 -5.90 10.36 0.69
CA PHE A 77 -5.35 11.69 0.44
C PHE A 77 -5.88 12.30 -0.86
N ALA A 78 -5.84 11.53 -1.95
CA ALA A 78 -6.29 12.00 -3.25
C ALA A 78 -7.78 12.34 -3.25
N ALA A 79 -8.64 11.47 -2.73
CA ALA A 79 -10.08 11.72 -2.69
C ALA A 79 -10.42 12.95 -1.83
N THR A 80 -9.76 13.11 -0.67
CA THR A 80 -9.95 14.28 0.20
C THR A 80 -9.46 15.56 -0.48
N PHE A 81 -8.29 15.51 -1.12
CA PHE A 81 -7.75 16.66 -1.86
C PHE A 81 -8.68 17.08 -3.00
N ILE A 82 -9.19 16.13 -3.79
CA ILE A 82 -10.10 16.39 -4.90
C ILE A 82 -11.40 17.02 -4.39
N ALA A 83 -11.98 16.47 -3.31
CA ALA A 83 -13.20 17.02 -2.72
C ALA A 83 -13.02 18.46 -2.27
N THR A 84 -11.96 18.74 -1.49
CA THR A 84 -11.68 20.10 -0.99
C THR A 84 -11.38 21.08 -2.13
N SER A 85 -10.66 20.63 -3.16
CA SER A 85 -10.36 21.46 -4.34
C SER A 85 -11.62 21.78 -5.16
N ALA A 86 -12.62 20.89 -5.16
CA ALA A 86 -13.91 21.07 -5.81
C ALA A 86 -14.92 21.83 -4.94
N GLY A 87 -14.53 22.30 -3.74
CA GLY A 87 -15.41 23.02 -2.82
C GLY A 87 -16.43 22.11 -2.10
N ILE A 88 -16.16 20.81 -2.01
CA ILE A 88 -17.01 19.86 -1.30
C ILE A 88 -16.54 19.78 0.16
N ASP A 89 -17.46 19.99 1.09
CA ASP A 89 -17.19 19.81 2.51
C ASP A 89 -17.04 18.33 2.86
N VAL A 90 -15.87 17.96 3.35
CA VAL A 90 -15.57 16.58 3.74
C VAL A 90 -16.01 16.35 5.18
N THR A 91 -17.18 15.75 5.35
CA THR A 91 -17.72 15.37 6.66
C THR A 91 -17.05 14.10 7.21
N PRO A 92 -17.12 13.82 8.53
CA PRO A 92 -16.65 12.57 9.11
C PRO A 92 -17.28 11.31 8.46
N ALA A 93 -18.56 11.41 8.03
CA ALA A 93 -19.23 10.33 7.30
C ALA A 93 -18.58 10.10 5.94
N ASN A 94 -18.25 11.19 5.21
CA ASN A 94 -17.55 11.11 3.93
C ASN A 94 -16.16 10.46 4.12
N LEU A 95 -15.42 10.82 5.17
CA LEU A 95 -14.12 10.22 5.46
C LEU A 95 -14.22 8.71 5.73
N ALA A 96 -15.25 8.27 6.46
CA ALA A 96 -15.48 6.84 6.68
C ALA A 96 -15.79 6.11 5.36
N THR A 97 -16.60 6.72 4.50
CA THR A 97 -16.93 6.16 3.17
C THR A 97 -15.70 6.13 2.26
N ILE A 98 -14.90 7.20 2.23
CA ILE A 98 -13.62 7.24 1.50
C ILE A 98 -12.71 6.11 1.99
N ALA A 99 -12.55 5.94 3.31
CA ALA A 99 -11.71 4.90 3.88
C ALA A 99 -12.17 3.50 3.44
N PHE A 100 -13.47 3.22 3.54
CA PHE A 100 -14.04 1.93 3.12
C PHE A 100 -13.82 1.67 1.63
N LEU A 101 -14.17 2.62 0.76
CA LEU A 101 -13.99 2.49 -0.68
C LEU A 101 -12.51 2.38 -1.06
N SER A 102 -11.63 3.11 -0.36
CA SER A 102 -10.18 3.04 -0.59
C SER A 102 -9.61 1.66 -0.24
N ILE A 103 -10.05 1.04 0.85
CA ILE A 103 -9.66 -0.32 1.21
C ILE A 103 -10.15 -1.32 0.14
N CYS A 104 -11.42 -1.25 -0.24
CA CYS A 104 -11.98 -2.13 -1.27
C CYS A 104 -11.26 -1.98 -2.62
N ALA A 105 -11.01 -0.73 -3.06
CA ALA A 105 -10.30 -0.46 -4.31
C ALA A 105 -8.84 -0.92 -4.25
N ALA A 106 -8.16 -0.72 -3.12
CA ALA A 106 -6.78 -1.13 -2.95
C ALA A 106 -6.60 -2.65 -2.98
N MET A 107 -7.52 -3.42 -2.37
CA MET A 107 -7.50 -4.89 -2.41
C MET A 107 -7.70 -5.47 -3.81
N GLY A 108 -8.32 -4.75 -4.73
CA GLY A 108 -8.47 -5.14 -6.13
C GLY A 108 -7.44 -4.52 -7.07
N CYS A 109 -6.48 -3.76 -6.53
CA CYS A 109 -5.52 -3.00 -7.33
C CYS A 109 -4.44 -3.94 -7.90
N PRO A 110 -4.21 -3.93 -9.23
CA PRO A 110 -3.04 -4.59 -9.80
C PRO A 110 -1.73 -4.05 -9.21
N ALA A 111 -0.78 -4.94 -8.91
CA ALA A 111 0.51 -4.59 -8.29
C ALA A 111 1.52 -3.97 -9.29
N ILE A 112 1.02 -3.15 -10.22
CA ILE A 112 1.77 -2.47 -11.28
C ILE A 112 1.69 -0.95 -11.13
N PRO A 113 2.65 -0.21 -11.70
CA PRO A 113 2.67 1.24 -11.64
C PRO A 113 1.38 1.89 -12.18
N ILE A 114 0.96 3.01 -11.58
CA ILE A 114 -0.20 3.83 -11.98
C ILE A 114 -1.57 3.20 -11.68
N ALA A 115 -1.66 1.89 -11.45
CA ALA A 115 -2.94 1.22 -11.22
C ALA A 115 -3.72 1.84 -10.04
N GLY A 116 -3.05 2.19 -8.94
CA GLY A 116 -3.66 2.87 -7.81
C GLY A 116 -4.30 4.21 -8.18
N THR A 117 -3.59 5.03 -8.96
CA THR A 117 -4.10 6.35 -9.37
C THR A 117 -5.38 6.24 -10.22
N THR A 118 -5.49 5.24 -11.09
CA THR A 118 -6.69 5.05 -11.92
C THR A 118 -7.92 4.65 -11.10
N LEU A 119 -7.75 3.96 -9.97
CA LEU A 119 -8.84 3.56 -9.09
C LEU A 119 -9.45 4.71 -8.29
N ILE A 120 -8.79 5.87 -8.22
CA ILE A 120 -9.35 7.07 -7.57
C ILE A 120 -10.69 7.45 -8.21
N VAL A 121 -10.82 7.36 -9.54
CA VAL A 121 -12.10 7.63 -10.22
C VAL A 121 -13.23 6.72 -9.73
N THR A 122 -12.93 5.46 -9.47
CA THR A 122 -13.93 4.51 -8.93
C THR A 122 -14.40 4.95 -7.54
N ILE A 123 -13.49 5.44 -6.70
CA ILE A 123 -13.81 5.96 -5.36
C ILE A 123 -14.67 7.21 -5.48
N LEU A 124 -14.29 8.17 -6.34
CA LEU A 124 -15.06 9.39 -6.58
C LEU A 124 -16.47 9.08 -7.10
N SER A 125 -16.59 8.12 -8.03
CA SER A 125 -17.88 7.67 -8.56
C SER A 125 -18.76 7.04 -7.47
N GLY A 126 -18.17 6.24 -6.58
CA GLY A 126 -18.87 5.65 -5.44
C GLY A 126 -19.36 6.69 -4.42
N LEU A 127 -18.72 7.85 -4.36
CA LEU A 127 -19.13 9.00 -3.53
C LEU A 127 -20.11 9.95 -4.26
N GLY A 128 -20.35 9.75 -5.56
CA GLY A 128 -21.12 10.67 -6.39
C GLY A 128 -20.38 11.96 -6.75
N TRP A 129 -19.07 12.01 -6.58
CA TRP A 129 -18.22 13.20 -6.83
C TRP A 129 -17.66 13.19 -8.26
N THR A 130 -18.56 13.36 -9.22
CA THR A 130 -18.23 13.28 -10.66
C THR A 130 -18.42 14.61 -11.40
N SER A 131 -18.50 15.74 -10.66
CA SER A 131 -18.58 17.07 -11.27
C SER A 131 -17.32 17.42 -12.07
N ASP A 132 -17.43 18.35 -13.02
CA ASP A 132 -16.30 18.83 -13.81
C ASP A 132 -15.15 19.33 -12.93
N ALA A 133 -15.46 20.02 -11.81
CA ALA A 133 -14.46 20.47 -10.85
C ALA A 133 -13.68 19.28 -10.22
N CYS A 134 -14.38 18.19 -9.86
CA CYS A 134 -13.74 16.99 -9.35
C CYS A 134 -12.85 16.33 -10.43
N MET A 135 -13.30 16.29 -11.67
CA MET A 135 -12.51 15.68 -12.76
C MET A 135 -11.28 16.49 -13.11
N ILE A 136 -11.37 17.82 -13.06
CA ILE A 136 -10.20 18.71 -13.23
C ILE A 136 -9.19 18.49 -12.08
N ALA A 137 -9.66 18.46 -10.83
CA ALA A 137 -8.80 18.17 -9.68
C ALA A 137 -8.18 16.76 -9.74
N TYR A 138 -8.94 15.77 -10.19
CA TYR A 138 -8.42 14.41 -10.45
C TYR A 138 -7.31 14.43 -11.50
N ALA A 139 -7.48 15.15 -12.61
CA ALA A 139 -6.45 15.26 -13.65
C ALA A 139 -5.15 15.87 -13.11
N LEU A 140 -5.23 16.85 -12.21
CA LEU A 140 -4.06 17.39 -11.50
C LEU A 140 -3.39 16.33 -10.62
N VAL A 141 -4.18 15.55 -9.86
CA VAL A 141 -3.65 14.45 -9.05
C VAL A 141 -2.93 13.44 -9.94
N VAL A 142 -3.52 13.00 -11.05
CA VAL A 142 -2.87 12.08 -12.00
C VAL A 142 -1.50 12.60 -12.45
N ALA A 143 -1.40 13.91 -12.73
CA ALA A 143 -0.18 14.52 -13.23
C ALA A 143 0.97 14.52 -12.17
N ILE A 144 0.64 14.65 -10.88
CA ILE A 144 1.63 14.84 -9.81
C ILE A 144 1.76 13.66 -8.84
N ASN A 145 0.90 12.65 -8.94
CA ASN A 145 0.80 11.58 -7.93
C ASN A 145 1.97 10.58 -7.98
N ARG A 146 2.73 10.52 -9.06
CA ARG A 146 3.80 9.52 -9.24
C ARG A 146 4.82 9.49 -8.08
N PRO A 147 5.39 10.62 -7.63
CA PRO A 147 6.29 10.62 -6.47
C PRO A 147 5.62 10.14 -5.17
N VAL A 148 4.33 10.41 -5.01
CA VAL A 148 3.56 9.99 -3.83
C VAL A 148 3.37 8.47 -3.85
N GLU A 149 2.99 7.89 -4.99
CA GLU A 149 2.91 6.43 -5.16
C GLU A 149 4.25 5.76 -4.83
N MET A 150 5.35 6.28 -5.39
CA MET A 150 6.70 5.76 -5.13
C MET A 150 7.06 5.81 -3.64
N ALA A 151 6.72 6.91 -2.94
CA ALA A 151 7.01 7.06 -1.51
C ALA A 151 6.17 6.13 -0.63
N LEU A 152 4.96 5.79 -1.03
CA LEU A 152 4.04 4.96 -0.26
C LEU A 152 4.17 3.46 -0.55
N LEU A 153 4.69 3.07 -1.72
CA LEU A 153 4.84 1.67 -2.08
C LEU A 153 5.71 0.84 -1.10
N PRO A 154 6.78 1.38 -0.50
CA PRO A 154 7.51 0.67 0.56
C PRO A 154 6.62 0.16 1.69
N LEU A 155 5.51 0.85 2.01
CA LEU A 155 4.56 0.39 3.03
C LEU A 155 3.88 -0.92 2.64
N ASN A 156 3.60 -1.15 1.35
CA ASN A 156 3.02 -2.39 0.88
C ASN A 156 4.02 -3.54 1.06
N VAL A 157 5.20 -3.44 0.45
CA VAL A 157 6.19 -4.54 0.43
C VAL A 157 6.79 -4.84 1.80
N ILE A 158 6.98 -3.83 2.66
CA ILE A 158 7.41 -4.03 4.04
C ILE A 158 6.28 -4.65 4.87
N GLY A 159 5.04 -4.27 4.60
CA GLY A 159 3.86 -4.87 5.20
C GLY A 159 3.77 -6.36 4.89
N ASP A 160 3.97 -6.76 3.63
CA ASP A 160 4.00 -8.16 3.20
C ASP A 160 5.04 -8.98 3.97
N ALA A 161 6.28 -8.47 4.03
CA ALA A 161 7.35 -9.11 4.80
C ALA A 161 7.03 -9.20 6.29
N THR A 162 6.38 -8.17 6.85
CA THR A 162 5.95 -8.16 8.26
C THR A 162 4.96 -9.28 8.53
N VAL A 163 3.94 -9.42 7.70
CA VAL A 163 2.94 -10.50 7.83
C VAL A 163 3.62 -11.86 7.67
N ASN A 164 4.51 -11.99 6.69
CA ASN A 164 5.25 -13.24 6.47
C ASN A 164 6.05 -13.68 7.70
N VAL A 165 6.80 -12.77 8.31
CA VAL A 165 7.57 -13.04 9.55
C VAL A 165 6.65 -13.40 10.73
N ILE A 166 5.51 -12.73 10.85
CA ILE A 166 4.54 -13.01 11.92
C ILE A 166 3.90 -14.40 11.75
N VAL A 167 3.54 -14.78 10.53
CA VAL A 167 2.97 -16.12 10.25
C VAL A 167 4.01 -17.20 10.54
N ASN A 168 5.24 -17.05 10.05
CA ASN A 168 6.33 -17.99 10.32
C ASN A 168 6.65 -18.17 11.81
N ALA A 169 6.46 -17.16 12.63
CA ALA A 169 6.75 -17.25 14.07
C ALA A 169 5.66 -17.95 14.88
N LYS A 170 4.51 -18.26 14.26
CA LYS A 170 3.36 -18.91 14.91
C LYS A 170 3.22 -20.40 14.56
N GLU A 171 3.96 -20.86 13.58
CA GLU A 171 4.11 -22.27 13.24
C GLU A 171 5.40 -22.88 13.83
#